data_a6802bfc41db188b5cfc796b73deeba5
#
_entry.id   a6802bfc41db188b5cfc796b73deeba5
#
_cell.length_a   1.000
_cell.length_b   1.000
_cell.length_c   1.000
_cell.angle_alpha   90.00
_cell.angle_beta   90.00
_cell.angle_gamma   90.00
#
_symmetry.space_group_name_H-M   'P 1'
#
loop_
_entity.id
_entity.type
_entity.pdbx_description
1 polymer ?
#
loop_
_entity_poly.entity_id
_entity_poly.type
_entity_poly.pdbx_seq_one_letter_code
_entity_poly.pdbx_strand_id
1 'polypeptide(L)'
;MSEEPNPMSSLWPLVRSGATDWLLELCGDGLTGFMPPAMPDAVWVLNSMYEHNQGSNEVSYDEHHRARLAAGSTQPRTVGAIDLDAVSVTTGGGLGRARHPGPGRRRLRWAELARRTGDPMVPDGLMPSHRCFPSAKKKGSWPLSMIPPTEGSLDRETWNQLIVTLSQCGPEGPDTRCLAYWSPLSLGATDFDNLHVRAGRLGDAELLYDLSGADFSPSNLWADDRSWVLCTDYDLWGTKIAGSPALIDALLNDPEIEAVRLPWAH
;
A
#
# COMPACT_ATOMS: atom_id res chain seq x y z
N MET A 1 -16.92 -27.19 -22.46
CA MET A 1 -16.24 -26.97 -21.14
C MET A 1 -16.89 -25.78 -20.56
N SER A 2 -17.78 -25.95 -19.57
CA SER A 2 -18.35 -24.85 -18.78
C SER A 2 -17.24 -24.38 -17.84
N GLU A 3 -16.77 -23.15 -18.04
CA GLU A 3 -15.90 -22.48 -17.06
C GLU A 3 -16.64 -22.47 -15.72
N GLU A 4 -16.03 -23.05 -14.69
CA GLU A 4 -16.53 -22.86 -13.34
C GLU A 4 -16.55 -21.35 -13.02
N PRO A 5 -17.65 -20.82 -12.48
CA PRO A 5 -17.75 -19.41 -12.17
C PRO A 5 -16.61 -19.04 -11.20
N ASN A 6 -15.81 -18.05 -11.57
CA ASN A 6 -14.74 -17.53 -10.71
C ASN A 6 -15.35 -17.17 -9.33
N PRO A 7 -14.91 -17.82 -8.22
CA PRO A 7 -15.47 -17.60 -6.90
C PRO A 7 -15.50 -16.13 -6.48
N MET A 8 -14.55 -15.34 -6.97
CA MET A 8 -14.51 -13.89 -6.76
C MET A 8 -15.76 -13.19 -7.32
N SER A 9 -16.23 -13.58 -8.51
CA SER A 9 -17.40 -12.93 -9.14
C SER A 9 -18.71 -13.22 -8.41
N SER A 10 -18.78 -14.32 -7.65
CA SER A 10 -19.96 -14.67 -6.84
C SER A 10 -19.94 -13.99 -5.47
N LEU A 11 -18.78 -13.89 -4.81
CA LEU A 11 -18.63 -13.33 -3.47
C LEU A 11 -18.49 -11.79 -3.50
N TRP A 12 -17.86 -11.26 -4.56
CA TRP A 12 -17.63 -9.84 -4.76
C TRP A 12 -18.12 -9.41 -6.16
N PRO A 13 -19.45 -9.42 -6.42
CA PRO A 13 -20.01 -8.97 -7.68
C PRO A 13 -19.72 -7.48 -7.92
N LEU A 14 -19.63 -7.09 -9.18
CA LEU A 14 -19.59 -5.68 -9.59
C LEU A 14 -20.89 -4.99 -9.23
N VAL A 15 -20.79 -3.80 -8.67
CA VAL A 15 -21.94 -2.95 -8.34
C VAL A 15 -22.15 -1.93 -9.45
N ARG A 16 -23.41 -1.73 -9.86
CA ARG A 16 -23.80 -0.71 -10.82
C ARG A 16 -24.21 0.54 -10.07
N SER A 17 -23.87 1.70 -10.59
CA SER A 17 -24.19 3.10 -10.21
C SER A 17 -24.69 3.42 -8.79
N GLY A 18 -24.22 4.52 -8.21
CA GLY A 18 -24.62 5.04 -6.89
C GLY A 18 -23.74 4.58 -5.73
N ALA A 19 -23.09 3.41 -5.81
CA ALA A 19 -22.15 2.95 -4.77
C ALA A 19 -20.90 3.85 -4.69
N THR A 20 -20.60 4.57 -5.76
CA THR A 20 -19.44 5.46 -5.90
C THR A 20 -19.74 6.90 -5.51
N ASP A 21 -21.01 7.28 -5.33
CA ASP A 21 -21.37 8.67 -5.05
C ASP A 21 -20.67 9.17 -3.79
N TRP A 22 -20.60 8.33 -2.75
CA TRP A 22 -19.88 8.67 -1.55
C TRP A 22 -18.37 8.81 -1.76
N LEU A 23 -17.75 8.00 -2.62
CA LEU A 23 -16.32 8.15 -2.95
C LEU A 23 -16.05 9.48 -3.64
N LEU A 24 -16.96 9.94 -4.49
CA LEU A 24 -16.86 11.25 -5.16
C LEU A 24 -16.94 12.40 -4.15
N GLU A 25 -17.70 12.23 -3.06
CA GLU A 25 -17.76 13.19 -1.95
C GLU A 25 -16.46 13.18 -1.11
N LEU A 26 -15.69 12.09 -1.16
CA LEU A 26 -14.40 11.99 -0.49
C LEU A 26 -13.27 12.74 -1.20
N CYS A 27 -13.57 13.49 -2.25
CA CYS A 27 -12.59 14.18 -3.09
C CYS A 27 -11.44 14.77 -2.27
N GLY A 28 -10.39 14.00 -2.15
CA GLY A 28 -9.09 14.44 -1.72
C GLY A 28 -8.17 14.51 -2.94
N ASP A 29 -6.97 14.98 -2.73
CA ASP A 29 -5.97 15.20 -3.79
C ASP A 29 -5.31 13.91 -4.33
N GLY A 30 -5.83 12.73 -4.00
CA GLY A 30 -5.29 11.44 -4.44
C GLY A 30 -5.66 11.14 -5.89
N LEU A 31 -4.67 11.01 -6.78
CA LEU A 31 -4.86 10.67 -8.20
C LEU A 31 -5.34 9.23 -8.40
N THR A 32 -5.24 8.36 -7.40
CA THR A 32 -5.29 6.90 -7.56
C THR A 32 -6.19 6.19 -6.56
N GLY A 33 -6.71 6.95 -5.59
CA GLY A 33 -7.70 6.51 -4.62
C GLY A 33 -8.40 7.73 -4.01
N PHE A 34 -9.48 7.47 -3.29
CA PHE A 34 -10.22 8.54 -2.61
C PHE A 34 -9.76 8.60 -1.16
N MET A 35 -9.04 9.65 -0.79
CA MET A 35 -8.57 9.83 0.58
C MET A 35 -9.76 9.92 1.53
N PRO A 36 -9.75 9.15 2.65
CA PRO A 36 -10.82 9.21 3.63
C PRO A 36 -11.07 10.64 4.10
N PRO A 37 -12.35 11.02 4.30
CA PRO A 37 -12.71 12.30 4.86
C PRO A 37 -12.20 12.44 6.30
N ALA A 38 -12.36 13.61 6.88
CA ALA A 38 -12.22 13.78 8.32
C ALA A 38 -13.27 12.92 9.03
N MET A 39 -12.82 11.82 9.62
CA MET A 39 -13.58 10.93 10.50
C MET A 39 -13.06 11.13 11.94
N PRO A 40 -13.72 10.58 12.97
CA PRO A 40 -13.31 10.81 14.37
C PRO A 40 -11.86 10.54 14.68
N ASP A 41 -11.23 9.58 13.98
CA ASP A 41 -9.80 9.28 14.11
C ASP A 41 -9.24 8.66 12.84
N ALA A 42 -7.90 8.65 12.68
CA ALA A 42 -7.25 8.05 11.52
C ALA A 42 -5.81 7.59 11.80
N VAL A 43 -5.34 6.64 10.99
CA VAL A 43 -4.03 6.02 11.10
C VAL A 43 -3.44 5.75 9.70
N TRP A 44 -2.11 5.80 9.59
CA TRP A 44 -1.37 5.16 8.51
C TRP A 44 -0.97 3.74 8.93
N VAL A 45 -1.41 2.73 8.21
CA VAL A 45 -0.85 1.38 8.23
C VAL A 45 0.28 1.35 7.22
N LEU A 46 1.49 0.98 7.66
CA LEU A 46 2.72 1.11 6.88
C LEU A 46 3.04 -0.18 6.12
N ASN A 47 3.42 -0.04 4.85
CA ASN A 47 3.82 -1.17 4.02
C ASN A 47 5.12 -1.81 4.53
N SER A 48 5.24 -3.12 4.39
CA SER A 48 6.40 -3.86 4.89
C SER A 48 7.68 -3.54 4.13
N MET A 49 8.77 -3.42 4.88
CA MET A 49 10.12 -3.40 4.35
C MET A 49 10.94 -4.56 4.91
N TYR A 50 12.01 -4.93 4.24
CA TYR A 50 12.83 -6.08 4.60
C TYR A 50 14.32 -5.74 4.56
N GLU A 51 15.13 -6.51 5.29
CA GLU A 51 16.58 -6.43 5.21
C GLU A 51 17.22 -7.82 5.15
N HIS A 52 18.43 -7.89 4.67
CA HIS A 52 19.23 -9.12 4.71
C HIS A 52 19.60 -9.52 6.15
N ASN A 53 19.48 -10.81 6.47
CA ASN A 53 19.84 -11.34 7.79
C ASN A 53 21.34 -11.18 8.12
N GLN A 54 22.19 -11.02 7.09
CA GLN A 54 23.65 -10.93 7.23
C GLN A 54 24.18 -9.50 7.42
N GLY A 55 23.30 -8.53 7.67
CA GLY A 55 23.70 -7.14 7.96
C GLY A 55 23.73 -6.21 6.75
N SER A 56 24.19 -4.98 7.00
CA SER A 56 24.16 -3.91 5.99
C SER A 56 25.26 -4.08 4.95
N ASN A 57 24.87 -3.92 3.69
CA ASN A 57 25.79 -3.68 2.59
C ASN A 57 25.83 -2.16 2.35
N GLU A 58 27.03 -1.57 2.32
CA GLU A 58 27.20 -0.14 2.08
C GLU A 58 26.91 0.28 0.65
N VAL A 59 26.81 -0.68 -0.30
CA VAL A 59 26.50 -0.43 -1.71
C VAL A 59 25.01 -0.10 -1.85
N SER A 60 24.71 1.02 -2.50
CA SER A 60 23.32 1.40 -2.79
C SER A 60 22.80 0.75 -4.08
N TYR A 61 21.46 0.73 -4.25
CA TYR A 61 20.85 0.28 -5.51
C TYR A 61 21.36 1.06 -6.71
N ASP A 62 21.55 2.36 -6.56
CA ASP A 62 22.05 3.22 -7.64
C ASP A 62 23.51 2.88 -8.01
N GLU A 63 24.37 2.70 -7.03
CA GLU A 63 25.76 2.26 -7.25
C GLU A 63 25.82 0.89 -7.91
N HIS A 64 24.99 -0.05 -7.46
CA HIS A 64 24.89 -1.38 -8.05
C HIS A 64 24.41 -1.33 -9.51
N HIS A 65 23.35 -0.52 -9.77
CA HIS A 65 22.81 -0.35 -11.12
C HIS A 65 23.86 0.24 -12.07
N ARG A 66 24.57 1.29 -11.65
CA ARG A 66 25.67 1.89 -12.44
C ARG A 66 26.82 0.92 -12.71
N ALA A 67 27.17 0.11 -11.73
CA ALA A 67 28.19 -0.93 -11.92
C ALA A 67 27.76 -1.96 -12.97
N ARG A 68 26.47 -2.37 -12.97
CA ARG A 68 25.93 -3.28 -13.98
C ARG A 68 25.86 -2.66 -15.39
N LEU A 69 25.52 -1.38 -15.48
CA LEU A 69 25.59 -0.64 -16.76
C LEU A 69 27.01 -0.62 -17.31
N ALA A 70 27.99 -0.27 -16.48
CA ALA A 70 29.40 -0.23 -16.87
C ALA A 70 29.94 -1.61 -17.30
N ALA A 71 29.44 -2.69 -16.70
CA ALA A 71 29.77 -4.06 -17.06
C ALA A 71 28.98 -4.59 -18.28
N GLY A 72 28.08 -3.81 -18.88
CA GLY A 72 27.20 -4.24 -19.97
C GLY A 72 26.18 -5.31 -19.59
N SER A 73 25.95 -5.55 -18.29
CA SER A 73 25.04 -6.58 -17.79
C SER A 73 23.61 -6.09 -17.59
N THR A 74 23.33 -4.84 -17.91
CA THR A 74 21.97 -4.27 -17.95
C THR A 74 21.89 -3.20 -19.04
N GLN A 75 20.66 -2.93 -19.50
CA GLN A 75 20.42 -1.88 -20.51
C GLN A 75 20.21 -0.53 -19.81
N PRO A 76 20.63 0.60 -20.44
CA PRO A 76 20.28 1.93 -19.98
C PRO A 76 18.75 2.13 -19.96
N ARG A 77 18.27 2.86 -18.97
CA ARG A 77 16.84 3.24 -18.89
C ARG A 77 16.64 4.54 -19.66
N THR A 78 15.88 4.49 -20.73
CA THR A 78 15.59 5.67 -21.56
C THR A 78 14.09 5.85 -21.78
N VAL A 79 13.66 7.10 -21.83
CA VAL A 79 12.30 7.48 -22.26
C VAL A 79 12.47 8.48 -23.42
N GLY A 80 12.22 8.01 -24.64
CA GLY A 80 12.57 8.76 -25.82
C GLY A 80 14.08 9.04 -25.88
N ALA A 81 14.48 10.31 -25.95
CA ALA A 81 15.86 10.74 -25.93
C ALA A 81 16.44 11.01 -24.52
N ILE A 82 15.63 10.84 -23.47
CA ILE A 82 16.04 11.15 -22.10
C ILE A 82 16.70 9.92 -21.49
N ASP A 83 17.94 10.07 -21.03
CA ASP A 83 18.65 9.08 -20.23
C ASP A 83 18.21 9.21 -18.76
N LEU A 84 17.36 8.29 -18.30
CA LEU A 84 16.87 8.28 -16.93
C LEU A 84 17.99 7.96 -15.92
N ASP A 85 19.03 7.24 -16.32
CA ASP A 85 20.14 6.90 -15.42
C ASP A 85 21.04 8.12 -15.15
N ALA A 86 20.97 9.14 -16.00
CA ALA A 86 21.66 10.42 -15.78
C ALA A 86 20.88 11.37 -14.85
N VAL A 87 19.55 11.27 -14.81
CA VAL A 87 18.69 12.26 -14.13
C VAL A 87 17.93 11.70 -12.92
N SER A 88 17.86 10.37 -12.74
CA SER A 88 17.14 9.72 -11.65
C SER A 88 18.05 8.84 -10.80
N VAL A 89 17.61 8.60 -9.57
CA VAL A 89 18.28 7.70 -8.62
C VAL A 89 17.47 6.41 -8.53
N THR A 90 18.17 5.26 -8.54
CA THR A 90 17.53 3.95 -8.34
C THR A 90 17.20 3.76 -6.86
N THR A 91 15.93 3.71 -6.51
CA THR A 91 15.49 3.60 -5.11
C THR A 91 15.38 2.17 -4.62
N GLY A 92 15.25 1.19 -5.52
CA GLY A 92 15.02 -0.22 -5.18
C GLY A 92 13.57 -0.53 -4.77
N GLY A 93 12.69 0.48 -4.73
CA GLY A 93 11.25 0.31 -4.47
C GLY A 93 10.55 -0.39 -5.62
N GLY A 94 9.53 -1.18 -5.30
CA GLY A 94 8.61 -1.81 -6.25
C GLY A 94 7.27 -1.09 -6.27
N LEU A 95 6.42 -1.47 -7.22
CA LEU A 95 5.07 -0.97 -7.38
C LEU A 95 4.09 -2.14 -7.31
N GLY A 96 2.96 -1.95 -6.65
CA GLY A 96 1.92 -2.96 -6.51
C GLY A 96 2.18 -3.98 -5.40
N ARG A 97 1.58 -5.16 -5.54
CA ARG A 97 1.63 -6.21 -4.51
C ARG A 97 3.06 -6.65 -4.21
N ALA A 98 3.47 -6.48 -2.95
CA ALA A 98 4.75 -6.99 -2.49
C ALA A 98 4.76 -8.53 -2.52
N ARG A 99 5.85 -9.10 -3.03
CA ARG A 99 6.15 -10.52 -2.84
C ARG A 99 7.10 -10.66 -1.65
N HIS A 100 6.82 -11.63 -0.78
CA HIS A 100 7.76 -11.96 0.30
C HIS A 100 9.14 -12.24 -0.31
N PRO A 101 10.20 -11.59 0.16
CA PRO A 101 11.52 -11.63 -0.50
C PRO A 101 12.26 -12.97 -0.36
N GLY A 102 11.64 -13.98 0.26
CA GLY A 102 12.20 -15.31 0.44
C GLY A 102 13.14 -15.45 1.65
N PRO A 103 13.74 -16.63 1.82
CA PRO A 103 14.64 -16.91 2.93
C PRO A 103 15.90 -16.04 2.88
N GLY A 104 16.47 -15.76 4.03
CA GLY A 104 17.65 -14.90 4.16
C GLY A 104 17.34 -13.40 4.31
N ARG A 105 16.07 -13.06 4.37
CA ARG A 105 15.58 -11.71 4.66
C ARG A 105 14.61 -11.75 5.84
N ARG A 106 14.64 -10.69 6.66
CA ARG A 106 13.70 -10.49 7.74
C ARG A 106 12.91 -9.21 7.53
N ARG A 107 11.71 -9.16 8.06
CA ARG A 107 10.94 -7.93 8.12
C ARG A 107 11.70 -6.92 8.98
N LEU A 108 11.91 -5.74 8.43
CA LEU A 108 12.48 -4.60 9.14
C LEU A 108 11.32 -3.67 9.52
N ARG A 109 11.12 -3.48 10.83
CA ARG A 109 10.09 -2.57 11.31
C ARG A 109 10.51 -1.12 11.09
N TRP A 110 9.54 -0.27 10.71
CA TRP A 110 9.75 1.18 10.55
C TRP A 110 10.27 1.80 11.85
N ALA A 111 9.68 1.41 12.99
CA ALA A 111 10.14 1.86 14.30
C ALA A 111 11.60 1.43 14.60
N GLU A 112 12.03 0.27 14.11
CA GLU A 112 13.42 -0.16 14.24
C GLU A 112 14.35 0.69 13.39
N LEU A 113 13.97 0.96 12.13
CA LEU A 113 14.75 1.81 11.24
C LEU A 113 14.82 3.24 11.76
N ALA A 114 13.70 3.79 12.25
CA ALA A 114 13.64 5.12 12.88
C ALA A 114 14.63 5.25 14.03
N ARG A 115 14.70 4.24 14.92
CA ARG A 115 15.68 4.22 16.02
C ARG A 115 17.13 4.14 15.54
N ARG A 116 17.40 3.45 14.43
CA ARG A 116 18.75 3.30 13.86
C ARG A 116 19.23 4.59 13.19
N THR A 117 18.33 5.30 12.51
CA THR A 117 18.65 6.47 11.68
C THR A 117 18.48 7.80 12.41
N GLY A 118 17.63 7.83 13.44
CA GLY A 118 17.18 9.05 14.08
C GLY A 118 16.10 9.80 13.30
N ASP A 119 15.67 9.28 12.15
CA ASP A 119 14.56 9.84 11.39
C ASP A 119 13.22 9.45 12.03
N PRO A 120 12.16 10.26 11.97
CA PRO A 120 10.81 9.82 12.33
C PRO A 120 10.28 8.80 11.30
N MET A 121 9.40 7.89 11.73
CA MET A 121 8.79 6.91 10.82
C MET A 121 8.06 7.59 9.66
N VAL A 122 7.22 8.58 10.00
CA VAL A 122 6.56 9.45 9.03
C VAL A 122 6.78 10.88 9.52
N PRO A 123 7.55 11.70 8.78
CA PRO A 123 7.76 13.10 9.16
C PRO A 123 6.45 13.89 9.15
N ASP A 124 6.34 14.89 10.05
CA ASP A 124 5.18 15.77 10.10
C ASP A 124 4.94 16.46 8.75
N GLY A 125 3.68 16.46 8.32
CA GLY A 125 3.27 17.04 7.04
C GLY A 125 3.63 16.19 5.80
N LEU A 126 4.23 15.01 5.96
CA LEU A 126 4.49 14.07 4.88
C LEU A 126 3.56 12.85 4.96
N MET A 127 3.32 12.26 3.81
CA MET A 127 2.70 10.93 3.70
C MET A 127 3.79 9.85 3.66
N PRO A 128 3.49 8.60 4.10
CA PRO A 128 4.42 7.47 3.96
C PRO A 128 4.83 7.29 2.50
N SER A 129 6.10 7.52 2.19
CA SER A 129 6.61 7.48 0.82
C SER A 129 8.13 7.27 0.79
N HIS A 130 8.69 7.19 -0.41
CA HIS A 130 10.13 7.15 -0.63
C HIS A 130 10.91 8.32 0.02
N ARG A 131 10.23 9.37 0.50
CA ARG A 131 10.85 10.52 1.18
C ARG A 131 11.13 10.25 2.65
N CYS A 132 10.52 9.21 3.24
CA CYS A 132 10.84 8.80 4.61
C CYS A 132 12.27 8.26 4.72
N PHE A 133 12.86 8.34 5.91
CA PHE A 133 14.21 7.87 6.22
C PHE A 133 15.32 8.40 5.30
N PRO A 134 15.48 9.72 5.18
CA PRO A 134 16.56 10.29 4.37
C PRO A 134 17.95 9.84 4.85
N SER A 135 18.13 9.62 6.17
CA SER A 135 19.40 9.19 6.77
C SER A 135 19.75 7.73 6.46
N ALA A 136 18.77 6.89 6.04
CA ALA A 136 19.04 5.52 5.60
C ALA A 136 19.59 5.46 4.18
N LYS A 137 19.53 6.55 3.43
CA LYS A 137 19.85 6.59 1.99
C LYS A 137 21.25 7.15 1.76
N LYS A 138 21.90 6.63 0.72
CA LYS A 138 23.14 7.17 0.20
C LYS A 138 22.86 7.91 -1.11
N LYS A 139 23.02 9.22 -1.11
CA LYS A 139 22.70 10.09 -2.27
C LYS A 139 21.29 9.86 -2.84
N GLY A 140 20.31 9.65 -1.94
CA GLY A 140 18.91 9.40 -2.32
C GLY A 140 18.56 7.95 -2.65
N SER A 141 19.52 7.04 -2.74
CA SER A 141 19.30 5.62 -3.02
C SER A 141 19.42 4.75 -1.76
N TRP A 142 18.58 3.74 -1.65
CA TRP A 142 18.57 2.79 -0.53
C TRP A 142 19.77 1.83 -0.59
N PRO A 143 20.27 1.34 0.58
CA PRO A 143 21.25 0.26 0.62
C PRO A 143 20.70 -1.01 -0.04
N LEU A 144 21.53 -1.70 -0.80
CA LEU A 144 21.15 -2.96 -1.49
C LEU A 144 20.75 -4.08 -0.52
N SER A 145 21.19 -3.98 0.74
CA SER A 145 20.79 -4.89 1.82
C SER A 145 19.34 -4.70 2.30
N MET A 146 18.71 -3.58 1.96
CA MET A 146 17.34 -3.26 2.34
C MET A 146 16.43 -3.35 1.12
N ILE A 147 15.22 -3.87 1.32
CA ILE A 147 14.14 -3.76 0.35
C ILE A 147 13.15 -2.75 0.92
N PRO A 148 13.07 -1.54 0.35
CA PRO A 148 12.09 -0.56 0.75
C PRO A 148 10.67 -1.06 0.47
N PRO A 149 9.65 -0.47 1.09
CA PRO A 149 8.26 -0.81 0.82
C PRO A 149 7.92 -0.70 -0.67
N THR A 150 6.98 -1.53 -1.11
CA THR A 150 6.32 -1.32 -2.41
C THR A 150 5.33 -0.18 -2.32
N GLU A 151 5.15 0.53 -3.41
CA GLU A 151 4.15 1.59 -3.53
C GLU A 151 2.79 1.01 -3.91
N GLY A 152 1.73 1.60 -3.42
CA GLY A 152 0.37 1.39 -3.87
C GLY A 152 -0.32 0.11 -3.39
N SER A 153 0.32 -0.72 -2.57
CA SER A 153 -0.31 -1.93 -2.05
C SER A 153 0.28 -2.38 -0.72
N LEU A 154 -0.58 -2.81 0.19
CA LEU A 154 -0.15 -3.60 1.35
C LEU A 154 0.42 -4.94 0.89
N ASP A 155 1.31 -5.55 1.69
CA ASP A 155 1.62 -6.96 1.54
C ASP A 155 0.47 -7.85 2.02
N ARG A 156 0.49 -9.14 1.60
CA ARG A 156 -0.59 -10.07 1.89
C ARG A 156 -0.80 -10.28 3.39
N GLU A 157 0.26 -10.42 4.15
CA GLU A 157 0.20 -10.68 5.59
C GLU A 157 -0.46 -9.49 6.30
N THR A 158 -0.04 -8.27 5.98
CA THR A 158 -0.63 -7.06 6.55
C THR A 158 -2.08 -6.88 6.09
N TRP A 159 -2.41 -7.19 4.82
CA TRP A 159 -3.79 -7.17 4.32
C TRP A 159 -4.68 -8.13 5.10
N ASN A 160 -4.27 -9.38 5.25
CA ASN A 160 -5.06 -10.40 5.96
C ASN A 160 -5.26 -10.02 7.43
N GLN A 161 -4.20 -9.55 8.11
CA GLN A 161 -4.30 -9.10 9.50
C GLN A 161 -5.22 -7.89 9.64
N LEU A 162 -5.17 -6.96 8.69
CA LEU A 162 -6.08 -5.82 8.66
C LEU A 162 -7.55 -6.25 8.57
N ILE A 163 -7.88 -7.22 7.71
CA ILE A 163 -9.23 -7.76 7.59
C ILE A 163 -9.69 -8.42 8.90
N VAL A 164 -8.81 -9.14 9.58
CA VAL A 164 -9.08 -9.72 10.91
C VAL A 164 -9.41 -8.63 11.92
N THR A 165 -8.58 -7.59 12.01
CA THR A 165 -8.75 -6.49 12.97
C THR A 165 -10.03 -5.69 12.69
N LEU A 166 -10.30 -5.38 11.41
CA LEU A 166 -11.57 -4.73 11.02
C LEU A 166 -12.79 -5.57 11.39
N SER A 167 -12.73 -6.90 11.19
CA SER A 167 -13.81 -7.80 11.56
C SER A 167 -14.04 -7.87 13.06
N GLN A 168 -13.02 -7.76 13.87
CA GLN A 168 -13.13 -7.77 15.34
C GLN A 168 -13.70 -6.46 15.90
N CYS A 169 -13.52 -5.35 15.21
CA CYS A 169 -13.95 -4.03 15.68
C CYS A 169 -15.38 -3.66 15.25
N GLY A 170 -15.92 -4.30 14.23
CA GLY A 170 -17.27 -4.01 13.72
C GLY A 170 -18.36 -4.80 14.43
N PRO A 171 -19.58 -4.26 14.57
CA PRO A 171 -20.69 -4.95 15.23
C PRO A 171 -21.15 -6.21 14.50
N GLU A 172 -21.00 -6.27 13.18
CA GLU A 172 -21.38 -7.40 12.34
C GLU A 172 -20.20 -8.37 12.10
N GLY A 173 -19.00 -8.01 12.60
CA GLY A 173 -17.81 -8.84 12.46
C GLY A 173 -17.49 -9.14 10.99
N PRO A 174 -17.20 -10.42 10.65
CA PRO A 174 -16.89 -10.82 9.27
C PRO A 174 -18.09 -10.69 8.31
N ASP A 175 -19.31 -10.58 8.81
CA ASP A 175 -20.51 -10.39 7.98
C ASP A 175 -20.73 -8.92 7.58
N THR A 176 -19.91 -7.98 8.06
CA THR A 176 -19.96 -6.56 7.68
C THR A 176 -19.97 -6.44 6.15
N ARG A 177 -20.99 -5.79 5.62
CA ARG A 177 -21.06 -5.50 4.18
C ARG A 177 -20.06 -4.43 3.83
N CYS A 178 -19.28 -4.67 2.77
CA CYS A 178 -18.21 -3.80 2.34
C CYS A 178 -18.25 -3.56 0.84
N LEU A 179 -17.65 -2.45 0.44
CA LEU A 179 -17.43 -2.10 -0.95
C LEU A 179 -15.93 -1.89 -1.18
N ALA A 180 -15.44 -2.40 -2.31
CA ALA A 180 -14.05 -2.30 -2.71
C ALA A 180 -13.94 -1.64 -4.08
N TYR A 181 -13.03 -0.67 -4.20
CA TYR A 181 -12.75 0.06 -5.43
C TYR A 181 -11.29 -0.09 -5.82
N TRP A 182 -11.05 -0.28 -7.10
CA TRP A 182 -9.71 -0.16 -7.70
C TRP A 182 -9.68 1.03 -8.64
N SER A 183 -8.65 1.85 -8.51
CA SER A 183 -8.41 2.91 -9.47
C SER A 183 -8.12 2.30 -10.85
N PRO A 184 -8.48 2.96 -11.95
CA PRO A 184 -8.13 2.52 -13.30
C PRO A 184 -6.63 2.28 -13.49
N LEU A 185 -5.78 3.07 -12.85
CA LEU A 185 -4.31 2.88 -12.87
C LEU A 185 -3.90 1.54 -12.26
N SER A 186 -4.52 1.16 -11.14
CA SER A 186 -4.25 -0.13 -10.48
C SER A 186 -4.69 -1.34 -11.30
N LEU A 187 -5.63 -1.15 -12.20
CA LEU A 187 -6.13 -2.17 -13.12
C LEU A 187 -5.45 -2.13 -14.50
N GLY A 188 -4.57 -1.16 -14.74
CA GLY A 188 -4.04 -0.91 -16.08
C GLY A 188 -5.11 -0.57 -17.11
N ALA A 189 -6.27 -0.06 -16.65
CA ALA A 189 -7.40 0.26 -17.50
C ALA A 189 -7.13 1.53 -18.31
N THR A 190 -7.67 1.58 -19.53
CA THR A 190 -7.62 2.76 -20.39
C THR A 190 -8.89 3.63 -20.28
N ASP A 191 -9.93 3.09 -19.67
CA ASP A 191 -11.20 3.80 -19.41
C ASP A 191 -11.21 4.28 -17.95
N PHE A 192 -11.08 5.59 -17.78
CA PHE A 192 -11.04 6.25 -16.48
C PHE A 192 -12.44 6.72 -16.00
N ASP A 193 -13.45 6.62 -16.84
CA ASP A 193 -14.82 7.04 -16.52
C ASP A 193 -15.59 5.94 -15.79
N ASN A 194 -15.18 4.68 -15.92
CA ASN A 194 -15.80 3.55 -15.26
C ASN A 194 -15.13 3.22 -13.92
N LEU A 195 -15.85 3.44 -12.84
CA LEU A 195 -15.42 3.07 -11.51
C LEU A 195 -15.69 1.59 -11.25
N HIS A 196 -14.61 0.81 -11.06
CA HIS A 196 -14.69 -0.62 -10.79
C HIS A 196 -14.93 -0.87 -9.30
N VAL A 197 -16.20 -0.92 -8.87
CA VAL A 197 -16.59 -1.20 -7.50
C VAL A 197 -17.19 -2.60 -7.39
N ARG A 198 -16.79 -3.32 -6.35
CA ARG A 198 -17.34 -4.62 -5.97
C ARG A 198 -17.93 -4.53 -4.57
N ALA A 199 -19.00 -5.28 -4.30
CA ALA A 199 -19.59 -5.39 -2.98
C ALA A 199 -19.56 -6.82 -2.48
N GLY A 200 -19.25 -7.00 -1.20
CA GLY A 200 -19.16 -8.32 -0.58
C GLY A 200 -19.18 -8.24 0.93
N ARG A 201 -18.70 -9.30 1.58
CA ARG A 201 -18.56 -9.37 3.04
C ARG A 201 -17.10 -9.18 3.43
N LEU A 202 -16.88 -8.55 4.57
CA LEU A 202 -15.53 -8.31 5.09
C LEU A 202 -14.74 -9.62 5.28
N GLY A 203 -15.40 -10.70 5.76
CA GLY A 203 -14.76 -12.00 5.94
C GLY A 203 -14.26 -12.65 4.64
N ASP A 204 -14.78 -12.23 3.48
CA ASP A 204 -14.34 -12.70 2.18
C ASP A 204 -13.32 -11.73 1.52
N ALA A 205 -12.93 -10.64 2.21
CA ALA A 205 -12.11 -9.58 1.63
C ALA A 205 -10.64 -10.00 1.41
N GLU A 206 -10.17 -11.08 2.04
CA GLU A 206 -8.85 -11.66 1.73
C GLU A 206 -8.73 -12.04 0.24
N LEU A 207 -9.84 -12.47 -0.38
CA LEU A 207 -9.89 -12.84 -1.80
C LEU A 207 -9.64 -11.65 -2.73
N LEU A 208 -9.93 -10.42 -2.29
CA LEU A 208 -9.71 -9.22 -3.08
C LEU A 208 -8.23 -9.01 -3.43
N TYR A 209 -7.34 -9.51 -2.58
CA TYR A 209 -5.90 -9.46 -2.83
C TYR A 209 -5.49 -10.25 -4.07
N ASP A 210 -6.23 -11.31 -4.42
CA ASP A 210 -5.94 -12.18 -5.55
C ASP A 210 -6.77 -11.87 -6.80
N LEU A 211 -7.40 -10.69 -6.85
CA LEU A 211 -8.21 -10.32 -8.02
C LEU A 211 -7.34 -10.41 -9.30
N SER A 212 -7.81 -11.23 -10.22
CA SER A 212 -7.16 -11.37 -11.53
C SER A 212 -7.22 -10.05 -12.31
N GLY A 213 -6.10 -9.62 -12.86
CA GLY A 213 -5.99 -8.37 -13.61
C GLY A 213 -5.71 -7.14 -12.74
N ALA A 214 -5.61 -7.29 -11.40
CA ALA A 214 -5.12 -6.23 -10.52
C ALA A 214 -3.77 -6.65 -9.92
N ASP A 215 -2.75 -5.81 -10.07
CA ASP A 215 -1.45 -5.99 -9.42
C ASP A 215 -1.37 -5.29 -8.05
N PHE A 216 -2.49 -4.79 -7.55
CA PHE A 216 -2.62 -4.00 -6.33
C PHE A 216 -3.72 -4.55 -5.43
N SER A 217 -3.62 -4.29 -4.12
CA SER A 217 -4.77 -4.34 -3.23
C SER A 217 -5.82 -3.29 -3.64
N PRO A 218 -7.07 -3.37 -3.16
CA PRO A 218 -8.05 -2.32 -3.45
C PRO A 218 -7.53 -0.92 -3.11
N SER A 219 -7.75 0.03 -4.00
CA SER A 219 -7.44 1.45 -3.74
C SER A 219 -8.27 2.01 -2.60
N ASN A 220 -9.54 1.60 -2.51
CA ASN A 220 -10.38 1.83 -1.35
C ASN A 220 -11.16 0.57 -0.95
N LEU A 221 -11.36 0.40 0.36
CA LEU A 221 -12.31 -0.52 0.96
C LEU A 221 -13.05 0.22 2.07
N TRP A 222 -14.36 0.07 2.15
CA TRP A 222 -15.17 0.72 3.20
C TRP A 222 -16.37 -0.14 3.60
N ALA A 223 -16.84 0.06 4.83
CA ALA A 223 -18.11 -0.51 5.28
C ALA A 223 -19.29 0.19 4.57
N ASP A 224 -20.31 -0.56 4.21
CA ASP A 224 -21.51 -0.04 3.53
C ASP A 224 -22.22 1.04 4.37
N ASP A 225 -22.15 0.92 5.72
CA ASP A 225 -22.64 1.93 6.68
C ASP A 225 -21.71 3.14 6.85
N ARG A 226 -20.57 3.17 6.16
CA ARG A 226 -19.56 4.23 6.19
C ARG A 226 -18.90 4.45 7.56
N SER A 227 -18.96 3.45 8.44
CA SER A 227 -18.36 3.52 9.80
C SER A 227 -16.82 3.58 9.77
N TRP A 228 -16.20 3.08 8.70
CA TRP A 228 -14.77 3.17 8.42
C TRP A 228 -14.48 3.12 6.92
N VAL A 229 -13.34 3.63 6.55
CA VAL A 229 -12.82 3.60 5.17
C VAL A 229 -11.30 3.51 5.18
N LEU A 230 -10.75 2.75 4.25
CA LEU A 230 -9.33 2.76 3.94
C LEU A 230 -9.06 3.28 2.53
N CYS A 231 -7.87 3.85 2.35
CA CYS A 231 -7.33 4.24 1.06
C CYS A 231 -5.85 3.86 0.96
N THR A 232 -5.52 3.09 -0.06
CA THR A 232 -4.14 2.80 -0.48
C THR A 232 -3.87 3.56 -1.77
N ASP A 233 -3.17 4.67 -1.68
CA ASP A 233 -2.81 5.47 -2.85
C ASP A 233 -1.67 4.81 -3.62
N TYR A 234 -1.66 4.98 -4.96
CA TYR A 234 -0.79 4.29 -5.92
C TYR A 234 0.71 4.48 -5.66
N ASP A 235 1.13 5.64 -5.17
CA ASP A 235 2.53 6.03 -4.98
C ASP A 235 2.92 6.19 -3.49
N LEU A 236 2.09 5.69 -2.57
CA LEU A 236 2.37 5.73 -1.15
C LEU A 236 2.86 4.38 -0.61
N TRP A 237 3.61 4.47 0.49
CA TRP A 237 4.12 3.34 1.28
C TRP A 237 3.24 3.02 2.49
N GLY A 238 1.98 3.35 2.42
CA GLY A 238 1.04 3.11 3.49
C GLY A 238 -0.41 3.28 3.04
N THR A 239 -1.29 2.69 3.83
CA THR A 239 -2.74 2.75 3.69
C THR A 239 -3.32 3.62 4.78
N LYS A 240 -4.02 4.69 4.43
CA LYS A 240 -4.76 5.50 5.40
C LYS A 240 -6.05 4.80 5.77
N ILE A 241 -6.30 4.68 7.07
CA ILE A 241 -7.56 4.14 7.60
C ILE A 241 -8.16 5.21 8.49
N ALA A 242 -9.44 5.48 8.30
CA ALA A 242 -10.21 6.41 9.10
C ALA A 242 -11.49 5.73 9.64
N GLY A 243 -11.84 6.03 10.88
CA GLY A 243 -12.98 5.40 11.54
C GLY A 243 -13.15 5.85 12.99
N SER A 244 -13.69 4.96 13.81
CA SER A 244 -13.84 5.23 15.25
C SER A 244 -12.49 5.18 15.99
N PRO A 245 -12.34 5.93 17.11
CA PRO A 245 -11.13 5.84 17.93
C PRO A 245 -10.81 4.41 18.39
N ALA A 246 -11.83 3.61 18.69
CA ALA A 246 -11.65 2.21 19.12
C ALA A 246 -11.01 1.35 18.01
N LEU A 247 -11.42 1.53 16.75
CA LEU A 247 -10.79 0.87 15.62
C LEU A 247 -9.33 1.31 15.46
N ILE A 248 -9.08 2.61 15.55
CA ILE A 248 -7.71 3.15 15.39
C ILE A 248 -6.81 2.65 16.52
N ASP A 249 -7.29 2.61 17.76
CA ASP A 249 -6.56 2.02 18.89
C ASP A 249 -6.26 0.53 18.69
N ALA A 250 -7.21 -0.24 18.14
CA ALA A 250 -7.00 -1.65 17.84
C ALA A 250 -5.88 -1.84 16.81
N LEU A 251 -5.86 -1.05 15.74
CA LEU A 251 -4.81 -1.09 14.71
C LEU A 251 -3.43 -0.71 15.26
N LEU A 252 -3.37 0.30 16.14
CA LEU A 252 -2.12 0.75 16.76
C LEU A 252 -1.55 -0.26 17.76
N ASN A 253 -2.41 -1.07 18.39
CA ASN A 253 -2.03 -2.07 19.38
C ASN A 253 -1.82 -3.47 18.78
N ASP A 254 -2.11 -3.67 17.49
CA ASP A 254 -1.92 -4.95 16.82
C ASP A 254 -0.41 -5.20 16.59
N PRO A 255 0.15 -6.30 17.13
CA PRO A 255 1.59 -6.58 17.02
C PRO A 255 2.05 -6.91 15.59
N GLU A 256 1.14 -7.37 14.72
CA GLU A 256 1.45 -7.71 13.34
C GLU A 256 1.33 -6.51 12.39
N ILE A 257 0.55 -5.51 12.77
CA ILE A 257 0.39 -4.27 12.02
C ILE A 257 1.42 -3.24 12.52
N GLU A 258 2.02 -2.50 11.62
CA GLU A 258 2.83 -1.33 11.96
C GLU A 258 2.10 -0.08 11.51
N ALA A 259 1.73 0.77 12.47
CA ALA A 259 0.86 1.90 12.21
C ALA A 259 1.31 3.16 12.96
N VAL A 260 0.93 4.32 12.40
CA VAL A 260 1.19 5.65 12.99
C VAL A 260 -0.11 6.45 12.99
N ARG A 261 -0.54 6.92 14.17
CA ARG A 261 -1.71 7.78 14.27
C ARG A 261 -1.48 9.08 13.53
N LEU A 262 -2.46 9.49 12.77
CA LEU A 262 -2.41 10.80 12.10
C LEU A 262 -2.64 11.91 13.11
N PRO A 263 -1.80 12.94 13.12
CA PRO A 263 -2.15 14.16 13.78
C PRO A 263 -3.35 14.78 13.06
N TRP A 264 -4.37 15.15 13.81
CA TRP A 264 -5.46 15.92 13.27
C TRP A 264 -4.93 17.28 12.81
N ALA A 265 -5.23 17.63 11.56
CA ALA A 265 -5.17 19.02 11.16
C ALA A 265 -6.25 19.76 11.97
N HIS A 266 -5.84 20.54 12.95
CA HIS A 266 -6.71 21.46 13.67
C HIS A 266 -7.15 22.59 12.74
#